data_a45501209364cfc2869931345cf6b3d5
#
_entry.id   a45501209364cfc2869931345cf6b3d5
#
_cell.length_a   1.000
_cell.length_b   1.000
_cell.length_c   1.000
_cell.angle_alpha   90.00
_cell.angle_beta   90.00
_cell.angle_gamma   90.00
#
_symmetry.space_group_name_H-M   'P 1'
#
loop_
_entity.id
_entity.type
_entity.pdbx_description
1 polymer ?
#
loop_
_entity_poly.entity_id
_entity_poly.type
_entity_poly.pdbx_seq_one_letter_code
_entity_poly.pdbx_strand_id
1 'polypeptide(L)'
;MKKNRRKGPTLVMSDNVTEAGLSDATPAQLSTEGDAVASSATQGGGVSITSLPVIASLLVGAATLAWAYWPTWVSLATVWEREPDYSHGWFVIPIALYLLWSTKQSMPPAKIGIHVGGLILVLSLVALRVFGRWAYFDFVDGITLPLTVIGFVWVLFGSAWARWSLPALIFLFFMIPLPFRIENELSRPLQWIATNISTYTLQLLGRPAIPEGTTILLGDQTLEVERACSGLRIFFGVFALAYATAFLAKRVWWERVVLIGAAIPIALIANATRIVLTGLFYEWLDGEKARQLVHDWAGYFMIGVAASLFGLTLLYLRRLVPDGESVDRVALRRA
;
A
#
# COMPACT_ATOMS: atom_id res chain seq x y z
N MET A 1 37.04 -6.13 -58.83
CA MET A 1 36.34 -6.79 -59.95
C MET A 1 34.87 -6.46 -59.92
N LYS A 2 34.38 -5.81 -61.00
CA LYS A 2 33.01 -5.65 -61.54
C LYS A 2 31.88 -5.28 -60.56
N LYS A 3 31.38 -3.99 -60.51
CA LYS A 3 30.60 -3.22 -61.49
C LYS A 3 29.30 -3.92 -61.91
N ASN A 4 28.12 -3.43 -61.44
CA ASN A 4 27.13 -2.96 -62.41
C ASN A 4 26.08 -2.04 -61.83
N ARG A 5 25.94 -0.90 -62.49
CA ARG A 5 24.88 0.14 -62.48
C ARG A 5 23.75 -0.28 -63.41
N ARG A 6 22.54 0.13 -63.17
CA ARG A 6 21.54 0.64 -64.15
C ARG A 6 20.40 1.27 -63.33
N LYS A 7 20.20 2.60 -63.34
CA LYS A 7 19.60 3.52 -64.34
C LYS A 7 18.08 3.29 -64.51
N GLY A 8 17.30 4.35 -64.16
CA GLY A 8 15.88 4.54 -64.41
C GLY A 8 15.59 4.90 -65.89
N PRO A 9 14.38 5.22 -66.22
CA PRO A 9 14.08 6.49 -66.85
C PRO A 9 12.76 7.16 -66.39
N THR A 10 12.72 8.32 -66.37
CA THR A 10 12.24 9.63 -66.76
C THR A 10 11.05 9.68 -67.74
N LEU A 11 10.04 10.50 -67.35
CA LEU A 11 9.18 11.44 -68.14
C LEU A 11 8.42 10.92 -69.36
N VAL A 12 7.14 11.30 -69.43
CA VAL A 12 6.63 12.21 -70.45
C VAL A 12 5.28 12.84 -70.05
N MET A 13 5.23 14.12 -70.12
CA MET A 13 4.06 15.03 -70.17
C MET A 13 3.37 14.96 -71.53
N SER A 14 2.04 15.09 -71.62
CA SER A 14 1.40 15.75 -72.74
C SER A 14 0.02 16.30 -72.40
N ASP A 15 -0.11 17.56 -72.68
CA ASP A 15 -1.32 18.36 -72.64
C ASP A 15 -2.30 17.92 -73.76
N ASN A 16 -3.61 18.24 -73.58
CA ASN A 16 -4.53 18.95 -74.47
C ASN A 16 -5.95 18.84 -73.87
N VAL A 17 -6.52 19.95 -73.42
CA VAL A 17 -7.39 20.95 -74.07
C VAL A 17 -8.50 20.32 -74.91
N THR A 18 -9.76 20.49 -74.53
CA THR A 18 -10.80 21.19 -75.27
C THR A 18 -12.08 21.42 -74.46
N GLU A 19 -12.59 22.63 -74.57
CA GLU A 19 -13.85 23.18 -74.10
C GLU A 19 -15.08 22.49 -74.73
N ALA A 20 -16.19 22.47 -74.04
CA ALA A 20 -17.43 23.16 -74.45
C ALA A 20 -18.68 22.52 -73.78
N GLY A 21 -19.57 23.35 -73.31
CA GLY A 21 -21.00 23.02 -73.23
C GLY A 21 -21.71 23.49 -71.99
N LEU A 22 -22.27 24.67 -72.02
CA LEU A 22 -23.35 25.22 -71.20
C LEU A 22 -24.49 24.22 -71.00
N SER A 23 -25.06 24.15 -69.82
CA SER A 23 -26.52 24.29 -69.66
C SER A 23 -26.93 24.37 -68.18
N ASP A 24 -27.72 25.37 -67.86
CA ASP A 24 -28.49 25.61 -66.68
C ASP A 24 -29.29 24.40 -66.21
N ALA A 25 -29.28 24.16 -64.94
CA ALA A 25 -30.47 23.75 -64.19
C ALA A 25 -30.22 23.79 -62.63
N THR A 26 -30.78 24.80 -62.03
CA THR A 26 -31.10 24.74 -60.59
C THR A 26 -32.25 23.74 -60.39
N PRO A 27 -32.13 22.87 -59.47
CA PRO A 27 -33.29 22.62 -58.62
C PRO A 27 -33.01 22.43 -57.14
N ALA A 28 -33.82 23.09 -56.42
CA ALA A 28 -34.60 22.58 -55.32
C ALA A 28 -33.88 21.83 -54.19
N GLN A 29 -33.82 22.52 -53.10
CA GLN A 29 -34.04 22.05 -51.75
C GLN A 29 -34.79 20.71 -51.69
N LEU A 30 -34.09 19.65 -51.21
CA LEU A 30 -34.74 18.51 -50.61
C LEU A 30 -33.87 17.99 -49.47
N SER A 31 -34.45 18.18 -48.28
CA SER A 31 -34.30 17.33 -47.09
C SER A 31 -32.91 17.14 -46.49
N THR A 32 -32.49 18.09 -45.70
CA THR A 32 -31.60 17.92 -44.55
C THR A 32 -32.41 17.61 -43.28
N GLU A 33 -33.12 16.50 -43.25
CA GLU A 33 -33.85 16.04 -42.05
C GLU A 33 -33.47 14.63 -41.60
N GLY A 34 -32.47 14.02 -42.27
CA GLY A 34 -32.00 12.65 -41.95
C GLY A 34 -30.78 12.55 -41.05
N ASP A 35 -29.96 13.58 -40.91
CA ASP A 35 -28.67 13.50 -40.22
C ASP A 35 -28.67 14.07 -38.79
N ALA A 36 -29.79 14.58 -38.31
CA ALA A 36 -29.90 15.14 -36.95
C ALA A 36 -30.31 14.12 -35.87
N VAL A 37 -30.68 12.89 -36.23
CA VAL A 37 -31.13 11.88 -35.29
C VAL A 37 -30.03 10.85 -34.92
N ALA A 38 -28.95 10.79 -35.67
CA ALA A 38 -27.85 9.82 -35.41
C ALA A 38 -26.72 10.35 -34.53
N SER A 39 -26.75 11.61 -34.11
CA SER A 39 -25.66 12.23 -33.30
C SER A 39 -25.98 12.34 -31.79
N SER A 40 -27.10 11.84 -31.31
CA SER A 40 -27.46 11.92 -29.87
C SER A 40 -27.26 10.63 -29.06
N ALA A 41 -26.66 9.62 -29.66
CA ALA A 41 -26.38 8.38 -28.93
C ALA A 41 -24.88 8.26 -28.68
N THR A 42 -24.51 8.40 -27.40
CA THR A 42 -23.24 8.05 -26.76
C THR A 42 -22.29 9.22 -26.40
N GLN A 43 -22.81 10.27 -25.84
CA GLN A 43 -22.03 10.98 -24.82
C GLN A 43 -22.24 10.24 -23.50
N GLY A 44 -21.40 9.25 -23.21
CA GLY A 44 -21.24 8.68 -21.89
C GLY A 44 -20.70 9.76 -20.96
N GLY A 45 -21.58 10.55 -20.38
CA GLY A 45 -21.26 11.63 -19.44
C GLY A 45 -20.53 11.07 -18.24
N GLY A 46 -19.22 11.19 -18.22
CA GLY A 46 -18.42 11.00 -17.02
C GLY A 46 -18.86 12.03 -15.98
N VAL A 47 -19.56 11.61 -14.95
CA VAL A 47 -20.00 12.50 -13.86
C VAL A 47 -18.77 13.02 -13.15
N SER A 48 -18.62 14.34 -13.06
CA SER A 48 -17.54 14.95 -12.30
C SER A 48 -17.63 14.54 -10.81
N ILE A 49 -16.49 14.20 -10.20
CA ILE A 49 -16.43 13.79 -8.78
C ILE A 49 -16.87 14.93 -7.86
N THR A 50 -16.76 16.16 -8.30
CA THR A 50 -17.23 17.35 -7.58
C THR A 50 -18.75 17.58 -7.73
N SER A 51 -19.46 16.71 -8.47
CA SER A 51 -20.90 16.82 -8.57
C SER A 51 -21.57 16.48 -7.24
N LEU A 52 -22.58 17.25 -6.86
CA LEU A 52 -23.31 17.12 -5.61
C LEU A 52 -23.77 15.66 -5.33
N PRO A 53 -24.32 14.89 -6.29
CA PRO A 53 -24.76 13.52 -6.05
C PRO A 53 -23.61 12.56 -5.70
N VAL A 54 -22.38 12.77 -6.25
CA VAL A 54 -21.20 11.95 -5.90
C VAL A 54 -20.78 12.22 -4.47
N ILE A 55 -20.66 13.48 -4.11
CA ILE A 55 -20.30 13.90 -2.74
C ILE A 55 -21.35 13.40 -1.75
N ALA A 56 -22.61 13.56 -2.06
CA ALA A 56 -23.71 13.08 -1.19
C ALA A 56 -23.64 11.54 -1.02
N SER A 57 -23.44 10.77 -2.09
CA SER A 57 -23.30 9.30 -2.01
C SER A 57 -22.11 8.88 -1.17
N LEU A 58 -20.97 9.56 -1.30
CA LEU A 58 -19.78 9.30 -0.49
C LEU A 58 -20.02 9.61 0.99
N LEU A 59 -20.64 10.75 1.29
CA LEU A 59 -20.94 11.17 2.67
C LEU A 59 -21.95 10.21 3.34
N VAL A 60 -23.04 9.87 2.64
CA VAL A 60 -24.04 8.93 3.16
C VAL A 60 -23.40 7.55 3.37
N GLY A 61 -22.60 7.08 2.42
CA GLY A 61 -21.92 5.80 2.55
C GLY A 61 -20.89 5.78 3.66
N ALA A 62 -20.08 6.84 3.81
CA ALA A 62 -19.14 6.98 4.90
C ALA A 62 -19.84 7.02 6.26
N ALA A 63 -20.93 7.75 6.37
CA ALA A 63 -21.75 7.82 7.59
C ALA A 63 -22.37 6.46 7.93
N THR A 64 -22.89 5.74 6.94
CA THR A 64 -23.44 4.39 7.10
C THR A 64 -22.37 3.40 7.56
N LEU A 65 -21.17 3.43 6.95
CA LEU A 65 -20.04 2.59 7.36
C LEU A 65 -19.56 2.94 8.77
N ALA A 66 -19.42 4.22 9.08
CA ALA A 66 -19.04 4.67 10.42
C ALA A 66 -20.03 4.20 11.49
N TRP A 67 -21.33 4.33 11.22
CA TRP A 67 -22.38 3.87 12.13
C TRP A 67 -22.42 2.34 12.25
N ALA A 68 -22.37 1.61 11.12
CA ALA A 68 -22.43 0.17 11.11
C ALA A 68 -21.24 -0.49 11.82
N TYR A 69 -20.05 0.12 11.71
CA TYR A 69 -18.81 -0.36 12.33
C TYR A 69 -18.46 0.39 13.62
N TRP A 70 -19.39 1.14 14.22
CA TRP A 70 -19.11 1.91 15.43
C TRP A 70 -18.47 1.09 16.56
N PRO A 71 -18.99 -0.11 16.92
CA PRO A 71 -18.35 -0.95 17.94
C PRO A 71 -16.93 -1.35 17.57
N THR A 72 -16.68 -1.65 16.29
CA THR A 72 -15.36 -2.01 15.77
C THR A 72 -14.37 -0.85 15.89
N TRP A 73 -14.82 0.39 15.56
CA TRP A 73 -14.00 1.60 15.71
C TRP A 73 -13.62 1.84 17.17
N VAL A 74 -14.55 1.68 18.10
CA VAL A 74 -14.28 1.83 19.54
C VAL A 74 -13.27 0.77 20.01
N SER A 75 -13.44 -0.48 19.60
CA SER A 75 -12.51 -1.57 19.91
C SER A 75 -11.11 -1.29 19.37
N LEU A 76 -10.98 -0.91 18.09
CA LEU A 76 -9.70 -0.56 17.47
C LEU A 76 -9.02 0.61 18.18
N ALA A 77 -9.75 1.69 18.47
CA ALA A 77 -9.21 2.84 19.18
C ALA A 77 -8.68 2.45 20.56
N THR A 78 -9.42 1.61 21.30
CA THR A 78 -8.98 1.10 22.61
C THR A 78 -7.69 0.30 22.50
N VAL A 79 -7.55 -0.54 21.45
CA VAL A 79 -6.31 -1.30 21.24
C VAL A 79 -5.16 -0.35 20.87
N TRP A 80 -5.37 0.63 20.02
CA TRP A 80 -4.33 1.60 19.62
C TRP A 80 -3.85 2.48 20.79
N GLU A 81 -4.70 2.72 21.80
CA GLU A 81 -4.34 3.46 23.01
C GLU A 81 -3.60 2.59 24.03
N ARG A 82 -4.06 1.35 24.21
CA ARG A 82 -3.56 0.48 25.29
C ARG A 82 -2.38 -0.38 24.88
N GLU A 83 -2.34 -0.81 23.62
CA GLU A 83 -1.31 -1.70 23.10
C GLU A 83 -0.29 -0.90 22.29
N PRO A 84 0.89 -0.64 22.85
CA PRO A 84 1.93 0.12 22.17
C PRO A 84 2.29 -0.44 20.79
N ASP A 85 2.15 -1.75 20.56
CA ASP A 85 2.48 -2.43 19.32
C ASP A 85 1.56 -2.02 18.18
N TYR A 86 0.34 -1.60 18.48
CA TYR A 86 -0.67 -1.18 17.52
C TYR A 86 -0.92 0.34 17.49
N SER A 87 -0.15 1.13 18.24
CA SER A 87 -0.28 2.60 18.29
C SER A 87 -0.16 3.30 16.91
N HIS A 88 0.51 2.66 15.94
CA HIS A 88 0.58 3.12 14.56
C HIS A 88 -0.78 3.13 13.84
N GLY A 89 -1.80 2.43 14.36
CA GLY A 89 -3.15 2.40 13.81
C GLY A 89 -3.76 3.78 13.62
N TRP A 90 -3.45 4.75 14.49
CA TRP A 90 -3.89 6.14 14.35
C TRP A 90 -3.41 6.81 13.07
N PHE A 91 -2.24 6.42 12.56
CA PHE A 91 -1.64 7.00 11.36
C PHE A 91 -2.07 6.29 10.07
N VAL A 92 -2.63 5.08 10.16
CA VAL A 92 -2.97 4.28 8.99
C VAL A 92 -4.03 4.97 8.12
N ILE A 93 -5.09 5.50 8.73
CA ILE A 93 -6.17 6.18 7.99
C ILE A 93 -5.66 7.46 7.31
N PRO A 94 -4.98 8.40 7.98
CA PRO A 94 -4.37 9.56 7.34
C PRO A 94 -3.44 9.20 6.17
N ILE A 95 -2.60 8.18 6.34
CA ILE A 95 -1.68 7.72 5.29
C ILE A 95 -2.45 7.11 4.11
N ALA A 96 -3.48 6.29 4.36
CA ALA A 96 -4.33 5.75 3.30
C ALA A 96 -5.02 6.85 2.48
N LEU A 97 -5.53 7.88 3.14
CA LEU A 97 -6.11 9.06 2.48
C LEU A 97 -5.06 9.83 1.65
N TYR A 98 -3.85 9.97 2.18
CA TYR A 98 -2.74 10.57 1.45
C TYR A 98 -2.34 9.74 0.23
N LEU A 99 -2.31 8.41 0.33
CA LEU A 99 -2.08 7.50 -0.81
C LEU A 99 -3.12 7.70 -1.91
N LEU A 100 -4.40 7.78 -1.57
CA LEU A 100 -5.47 8.09 -2.52
C LEU A 100 -5.28 9.46 -3.17
N TRP A 101 -4.98 10.48 -2.36
CA TRP A 101 -4.78 11.83 -2.85
C TRP A 101 -3.56 11.93 -3.80
N SER A 102 -2.47 11.25 -3.49
CA SER A 102 -1.25 11.25 -4.32
C SER A 102 -1.45 10.59 -5.69
N THR A 103 -2.40 9.65 -5.79
CA THR A 103 -2.71 8.92 -7.03
C THR A 103 -3.89 9.51 -7.81
N LYS A 104 -4.43 10.67 -7.39
CA LYS A 104 -5.62 11.30 -7.99
C LYS A 104 -5.51 11.56 -9.50
N GLN A 105 -4.29 11.78 -10.04
CA GLN A 105 -4.07 11.99 -11.47
C GLN A 105 -4.37 10.76 -12.34
N SER A 106 -4.31 9.56 -11.76
CA SER A 106 -4.63 8.29 -12.44
C SER A 106 -6.04 7.78 -12.13
N MET A 107 -6.88 8.63 -11.56
CA MET A 107 -8.24 8.28 -11.17
C MET A 107 -9.12 8.06 -12.40
N PRO A 108 -9.83 6.92 -12.49
CA PRO A 108 -10.72 6.67 -13.61
C PRO A 108 -11.98 7.57 -13.56
N PRO A 109 -12.66 7.79 -14.70
CA PRO A 109 -13.92 8.52 -14.70
C PRO A 109 -14.96 7.81 -13.83
N ALA A 110 -15.68 8.58 -13.01
CA ALA A 110 -16.70 8.02 -12.12
C ALA A 110 -17.93 7.57 -12.93
N LYS A 111 -18.29 6.31 -12.83
CA LYS A 111 -19.53 5.76 -13.35
C LYS A 111 -20.40 5.42 -12.15
N ILE A 112 -21.27 6.34 -11.75
CA ILE A 112 -22.16 6.11 -10.61
C ILE A 112 -23.22 5.11 -11.01
N GLY A 113 -23.38 4.06 -10.21
CA GLY A 113 -24.39 3.03 -10.44
C GLY A 113 -24.26 1.93 -9.40
N ILE A 114 -25.23 1.02 -9.39
CA ILE A 114 -25.17 -0.16 -8.53
C ILE A 114 -24.50 -1.28 -9.32
N HIS A 115 -23.25 -1.61 -8.94
CA HIS A 115 -22.50 -2.70 -9.56
C HIS A 115 -22.71 -4.00 -8.79
N VAL A 116 -23.31 -4.99 -9.43
CA VAL A 116 -23.71 -6.28 -8.84
C VAL A 116 -22.53 -6.99 -8.15
N GLY A 117 -21.34 -6.98 -8.77
CA GLY A 117 -20.15 -7.61 -8.15
C GLY A 117 -19.77 -6.99 -6.79
N GLY A 118 -19.84 -5.67 -6.69
CA GLY A 118 -19.63 -4.97 -5.42
C GLY A 118 -20.70 -5.29 -4.39
N LEU A 119 -21.97 -5.35 -4.84
CA LEU A 119 -23.09 -5.68 -3.96
C LEU A 119 -22.98 -7.12 -3.40
N ILE A 120 -22.64 -8.09 -4.23
CA ILE A 120 -22.39 -9.48 -3.79
C ILE A 120 -21.26 -9.48 -2.74
N LEU A 121 -20.17 -8.76 -2.99
CA LEU A 121 -19.05 -8.67 -2.04
C LEU A 121 -19.52 -8.10 -0.70
N VAL A 122 -20.23 -6.97 -0.69
CA VAL A 122 -20.72 -6.33 0.55
C VAL A 122 -21.68 -7.26 1.30
N LEU A 123 -22.62 -7.88 0.61
CA LEU A 123 -23.58 -8.82 1.26
C LEU A 123 -22.86 -10.03 1.86
N SER A 124 -21.86 -10.58 1.15
CA SER A 124 -21.06 -11.70 1.65
C SER A 124 -20.24 -11.29 2.89
N LEU A 125 -19.71 -10.06 2.91
CA LEU A 125 -18.96 -9.54 4.07
C LEU A 125 -19.89 -9.25 5.26
N VAL A 126 -21.09 -8.76 5.02
CA VAL A 126 -22.10 -8.59 6.08
C VAL A 126 -22.49 -9.97 6.66
N ALA A 127 -22.72 -10.98 5.82
CA ALA A 127 -23.00 -12.33 6.29
C ALA A 127 -21.81 -12.91 7.10
N LEU A 128 -20.57 -12.73 6.60
CA LEU A 128 -19.36 -13.15 7.30
C LEU A 128 -19.23 -12.44 8.66
N ARG A 129 -19.53 -11.15 8.72
CA ARG A 129 -19.51 -10.37 9.95
C ARG A 129 -20.53 -10.87 10.98
N VAL A 130 -21.76 -11.14 10.55
CA VAL A 130 -22.82 -11.71 11.40
C VAL A 130 -22.38 -13.08 11.93
N PHE A 131 -21.81 -13.92 11.07
CA PHE A 131 -21.24 -15.20 11.47
C PHE A 131 -20.09 -15.04 12.47
N GLY A 132 -19.17 -14.13 12.22
CA GLY A 132 -18.04 -13.86 13.12
C GLY A 132 -18.50 -13.43 14.52
N ARG A 133 -19.52 -12.57 14.59
CA ARG A 133 -20.13 -12.17 15.85
C ARG A 133 -20.84 -13.32 16.57
N TRP A 134 -21.55 -14.16 15.83
CA TRP A 134 -22.19 -15.34 16.38
C TRP A 134 -21.15 -16.34 16.92
N ALA A 135 -20.00 -16.47 16.22
CA ALA A 135 -18.91 -17.37 16.60
C ALA A 135 -17.90 -16.74 17.60
N TYR A 136 -18.13 -15.52 18.09
CA TYR A 136 -17.24 -14.78 18.97
C TYR A 136 -15.82 -14.55 18.41
N PHE A 137 -15.72 -14.36 17.10
CA PHE A 137 -14.46 -14.04 16.42
C PHE A 137 -14.35 -12.52 16.16
N ASP A 138 -13.87 -11.77 17.13
CA ASP A 138 -13.73 -10.30 17.04
C ASP A 138 -12.82 -9.85 15.87
N PHE A 139 -11.83 -10.66 15.50
CA PHE A 139 -10.93 -10.40 14.38
C PHE A 139 -11.68 -10.28 13.04
N VAL A 140 -12.77 -11.04 12.87
CA VAL A 140 -13.60 -10.97 11.65
C VAL A 140 -14.22 -9.58 11.49
N ASP A 141 -14.65 -8.95 12.58
CA ASP A 141 -15.18 -7.59 12.57
C ASP A 141 -14.14 -6.59 12.06
N GLY A 142 -12.88 -6.70 12.52
CA GLY A 142 -11.77 -5.88 12.07
C GLY A 142 -11.47 -6.06 10.58
N ILE A 143 -11.30 -7.31 10.13
CA ILE A 143 -10.88 -7.62 8.75
C ILE A 143 -11.98 -7.30 7.71
N THR A 144 -13.25 -7.41 8.09
CA THR A 144 -14.36 -7.08 7.20
C THR A 144 -14.49 -5.57 6.95
N LEU A 145 -13.98 -4.72 7.83
CA LEU A 145 -14.08 -3.26 7.70
C LEU A 145 -13.38 -2.74 6.42
N PRO A 146 -12.06 -2.95 6.19
CA PRO A 146 -11.40 -2.51 4.95
C PRO A 146 -12.01 -3.18 3.70
N LEU A 147 -12.36 -4.47 3.79
CA LEU A 147 -12.99 -5.18 2.68
C LEU A 147 -14.36 -4.59 2.33
N THR A 148 -15.15 -4.19 3.33
CA THR A 148 -16.45 -3.54 3.10
C THR A 148 -16.27 -2.16 2.47
N VAL A 149 -15.23 -1.41 2.84
CA VAL A 149 -14.88 -0.15 2.15
C VAL A 149 -14.54 -0.40 0.68
N ILE A 150 -13.76 -1.46 0.36
CA ILE A 150 -13.47 -1.86 -1.02
C ILE A 150 -14.75 -2.21 -1.76
N GLY A 151 -15.61 -3.02 -1.15
CA GLY A 151 -16.90 -3.42 -1.70
C GLY A 151 -17.81 -2.21 -1.95
N PHE A 152 -17.85 -1.27 -1.03
CA PHE A 152 -18.65 -0.05 -1.13
C PHE A 152 -18.18 0.85 -2.28
N VAL A 153 -16.87 1.06 -2.43
CA VAL A 153 -16.29 1.77 -3.58
C VAL A 153 -16.65 1.05 -4.89
N TRP A 154 -16.61 -0.28 -4.90
CA TRP A 154 -16.99 -1.06 -6.08
C TRP A 154 -18.48 -0.94 -6.41
N VAL A 155 -19.36 -1.00 -5.40
CA VAL A 155 -20.81 -0.81 -5.59
C VAL A 155 -21.10 0.53 -6.26
N LEU A 156 -20.52 1.61 -5.76
CA LEU A 156 -20.86 2.97 -6.22
C LEU A 156 -20.18 3.36 -7.54
N PHE A 157 -18.91 2.99 -7.72
CA PHE A 157 -18.06 3.54 -8.80
C PHE A 157 -17.55 2.47 -9.78
N GLY A 158 -17.82 1.20 -9.50
CA GLY A 158 -17.42 0.07 -10.34
C GLY A 158 -16.00 -0.43 -10.09
N SER A 159 -15.64 -1.50 -10.81
CA SER A 159 -14.37 -2.24 -10.62
C SER A 159 -13.13 -1.42 -10.95
N ALA A 160 -13.22 -0.42 -11.83
CA ALA A 160 -12.09 0.45 -12.17
C ALA A 160 -11.67 1.28 -10.96
N TRP A 161 -12.62 1.85 -10.22
CA TRP A 161 -12.40 2.60 -8.99
C TRP A 161 -11.90 1.72 -7.86
N ALA A 162 -12.49 0.53 -7.70
CA ALA A 162 -12.03 -0.43 -6.71
C ALA A 162 -10.56 -0.81 -6.94
N ARG A 163 -10.16 -1.09 -8.19
CA ARG A 163 -8.76 -1.40 -8.54
C ARG A 163 -7.81 -0.22 -8.34
N TRP A 164 -8.25 1.00 -8.67
CA TRP A 164 -7.45 2.20 -8.47
C TRP A 164 -7.22 2.49 -6.98
N SER A 165 -8.25 2.37 -6.14
CA SER A 165 -8.18 2.62 -4.71
C SER A 165 -7.57 1.46 -3.91
N LEU A 166 -7.48 0.26 -4.52
CA LEU A 166 -7.06 -0.98 -3.85
C LEU A 166 -5.74 -0.85 -3.07
N PRO A 167 -4.65 -0.23 -3.56
CA PRO A 167 -3.42 -0.10 -2.79
C PRO A 167 -3.61 0.68 -1.49
N ALA A 168 -4.36 1.77 -1.53
CA ALA A 168 -4.64 2.56 -0.33
C ALA A 168 -5.59 1.83 0.64
N LEU A 169 -6.56 1.08 0.11
CA LEU A 169 -7.51 0.32 0.93
C LEU A 169 -6.88 -0.93 1.53
N ILE A 170 -5.92 -1.58 0.85
CA ILE A 170 -5.08 -2.63 1.43
C ILE A 170 -4.25 -2.08 2.59
N PHE A 171 -3.79 -0.84 2.51
CA PHE A 171 -3.05 -0.23 3.60
C PHE A 171 -3.86 -0.15 4.90
N LEU A 172 -5.19 -0.08 4.84
CA LEU A 172 -6.06 -0.11 6.03
C LEU A 172 -5.94 -1.40 6.85
N PHE A 173 -5.44 -2.51 6.28
CA PHE A 173 -5.23 -3.73 7.05
C PHE A 173 -4.16 -3.59 8.13
N PHE A 174 -3.23 -2.63 7.99
CA PHE A 174 -2.23 -2.36 9.01
C PHE A 174 -2.79 -1.77 10.32
N MET A 175 -4.04 -1.30 10.33
CA MET A 175 -4.68 -0.81 11.55
C MET A 175 -5.31 -1.91 12.40
N ILE A 176 -5.41 -3.14 11.86
CA ILE A 176 -6.13 -4.25 12.49
C ILE A 176 -5.17 -5.08 13.33
N PRO A 177 -5.43 -5.23 14.63
CA PRO A 177 -4.62 -6.10 15.48
C PRO A 177 -4.77 -7.56 15.05
N LEU A 178 -3.66 -8.29 15.06
CA LEU A 178 -3.67 -9.72 14.76
C LEU A 178 -4.30 -10.51 15.90
N PRO A 179 -4.97 -11.65 15.60
CA PRO A 179 -5.39 -12.58 16.63
C PRO A 179 -4.18 -13.09 17.43
N PHE A 180 -4.33 -13.21 18.73
CA PHE A 180 -3.27 -13.63 19.67
C PHE A 180 -2.49 -14.88 19.22
N ARG A 181 -3.17 -15.85 18.60
CA ARG A 181 -2.49 -17.07 18.10
C ARG A 181 -1.54 -16.74 16.95
N ILE A 182 -1.99 -15.95 15.97
CA ILE A 182 -1.19 -15.56 14.80
C ILE A 182 -0.03 -14.67 15.26
N GLU A 183 -0.30 -13.74 16.15
CA GLU A 183 0.72 -12.87 16.74
C GLU A 183 1.84 -13.69 17.43
N ASN A 184 1.48 -14.67 18.24
CA ASN A 184 2.46 -15.54 18.90
C ASN A 184 3.27 -16.40 17.91
N GLU A 185 2.61 -16.98 16.89
CA GLU A 185 3.30 -17.79 15.88
C GLU A 185 4.28 -16.96 15.04
N LEU A 186 4.00 -15.68 14.84
CA LEU A 186 4.91 -14.75 14.15
C LEU A 186 6.01 -14.23 15.10
N SER A 187 5.67 -13.95 16.35
CA SER A 187 6.61 -13.41 17.35
C SER A 187 7.70 -14.41 17.73
N ARG A 188 7.37 -15.68 17.94
CA ARG A 188 8.31 -16.71 18.39
C ARG A 188 9.56 -16.86 17.52
N PRO A 189 9.44 -17.07 16.20
CA PRO A 189 10.62 -17.17 15.34
C PRO A 189 11.42 -15.86 15.32
N LEU A 190 10.76 -14.70 15.35
CA LEU A 190 11.43 -13.39 15.39
C LEU A 190 12.20 -13.21 16.70
N GLN A 191 11.60 -13.58 17.86
CA GLN A 191 12.27 -13.60 19.15
C GLN A 191 13.50 -14.49 19.13
N TRP A 192 13.35 -15.73 18.65
CA TRP A 192 14.44 -16.70 18.58
C TRP A 192 15.62 -16.19 17.73
N ILE A 193 15.34 -15.65 16.54
CA ILE A 193 16.34 -15.05 15.66
C ILE A 193 17.01 -13.85 16.34
N ALA A 194 16.23 -12.96 16.94
CA ALA A 194 16.73 -11.78 17.64
C ALA A 194 17.61 -12.17 18.83
N THR A 195 17.19 -13.15 19.65
CA THR A 195 17.98 -13.69 20.77
C THR A 195 19.33 -14.20 20.30
N ASN A 196 19.37 -15.03 19.26
CA ASN A 196 20.62 -15.57 18.74
C ASN A 196 21.55 -14.48 18.19
N ILE A 197 21.04 -13.58 17.33
CA ILE A 197 21.83 -12.47 16.79
C ILE A 197 22.40 -11.59 17.92
N SER A 198 21.56 -11.26 18.90
CA SER A 198 21.98 -10.44 20.04
C SER A 198 23.00 -11.14 20.93
N THR A 199 22.84 -12.44 21.19
CA THR A 199 23.79 -13.25 21.95
C THR A 199 25.15 -13.29 21.24
N TYR A 200 25.19 -13.58 19.94
CA TYR A 200 26.46 -13.56 19.18
C TYR A 200 27.10 -12.17 19.20
N THR A 201 26.30 -11.11 19.10
CA THR A 201 26.82 -9.74 19.15
C THR A 201 27.41 -9.41 20.51
N LEU A 202 26.74 -9.80 21.63
CA LEU A 202 27.26 -9.63 22.97
C LEU A 202 28.54 -10.41 23.20
N GLN A 203 28.64 -11.65 22.71
CA GLN A 203 29.87 -12.46 22.76
C GLN A 203 31.02 -11.80 22.00
N LEU A 204 30.76 -11.24 20.81
CA LEU A 204 31.76 -10.49 20.05
C LEU A 204 32.24 -9.21 20.79
N LEU A 205 31.39 -8.63 21.62
CA LEU A 205 31.71 -7.51 22.50
C LEU A 205 32.40 -7.94 23.81
N GLY A 206 32.76 -9.24 23.94
CA GLY A 206 33.48 -9.79 25.09
C GLY A 206 32.60 -10.08 26.31
N ARG A 207 31.27 -10.18 26.14
CA ARG A 207 30.33 -10.49 27.22
C ARG A 207 30.01 -11.98 27.27
N PRO A 208 29.97 -12.61 28.47
CA PRO A 208 29.61 -14.02 28.61
C PRO A 208 28.09 -14.21 28.47
N ALA A 209 27.61 -14.20 27.23
CA ALA A 209 26.20 -14.38 26.92
C ALA A 209 25.90 -15.79 26.42
N ILE A 210 24.84 -16.44 26.91
CA ILE A 210 24.42 -17.78 26.51
C ILE A 210 22.91 -17.70 26.16
N PRO A 211 22.49 -18.17 24.97
CA PRO A 211 21.07 -18.19 24.59
C PRO A 211 20.37 -19.40 25.21
N GLU A 212 19.26 -19.19 25.89
CA GLU A 212 18.38 -20.24 26.40
C GLU A 212 16.94 -19.98 25.93
N GLY A 213 16.57 -20.58 24.79
CA GLY A 213 15.28 -20.34 24.14
C GLY A 213 15.16 -18.89 23.64
N THR A 214 14.31 -18.09 24.29
CA THR A 214 14.11 -16.66 24.04
C THR A 214 14.73 -15.78 25.14
N THR A 215 15.60 -16.35 25.96
CA THR A 215 16.27 -15.68 27.08
C THR A 215 17.77 -15.66 26.80
N ILE A 216 18.45 -14.60 27.24
CA ILE A 216 19.91 -14.48 27.20
C ILE A 216 20.42 -14.48 28.65
N LEU A 217 21.24 -15.48 29.01
CA LEU A 217 21.95 -15.50 30.27
C LEU A 217 23.23 -14.66 30.10
N LEU A 218 23.36 -13.58 30.86
CA LEU A 218 24.47 -12.63 30.82
C LEU A 218 25.17 -12.58 32.18
N GLY A 219 26.15 -13.47 32.38
CA GLY A 219 26.78 -13.66 33.71
C GLY A 219 25.73 -14.09 34.72
N ASP A 220 25.57 -13.33 35.81
CA ASP A 220 24.59 -13.60 36.87
C ASP A 220 23.21 -13.00 36.57
N GLN A 221 23.03 -12.35 35.42
CA GLN A 221 21.77 -11.71 35.05
C GLN A 221 21.07 -12.45 33.91
N THR A 222 19.74 -12.43 33.96
CA THR A 222 18.89 -13.02 32.94
C THR A 222 18.16 -11.93 32.19
N LEU A 223 18.37 -11.87 30.88
CA LEU A 223 17.69 -10.93 29.98
C LEU A 223 16.62 -11.69 29.20
N GLU A 224 15.38 -11.55 29.63
CA GLU A 224 14.25 -12.10 28.87
C GLU A 224 13.97 -11.25 27.66
N VAL A 225 13.96 -11.88 26.47
CA VAL A 225 13.50 -11.24 25.24
C VAL A 225 11.98 -11.32 25.24
N GLU A 226 11.33 -10.40 25.95
CA GLU A 226 9.89 -10.32 26.07
C GLU A 226 9.22 -10.20 24.69
N ARG A 227 7.90 -10.47 24.63
CA ARG A 227 7.11 -10.27 23.41
C ARG A 227 7.20 -8.85 22.88
N ALA A 228 7.25 -7.85 23.74
CA ALA A 228 7.51 -6.45 23.38
C ALA A 228 8.89 -6.24 22.69
N CYS A 229 9.85 -7.13 22.94
CA CYS A 229 11.17 -7.17 22.30
C CYS A 229 11.24 -8.16 21.13
N SER A 230 10.12 -8.75 20.71
CA SER A 230 10.09 -9.67 19.55
C SER A 230 10.38 -8.97 18.22
N GLY A 231 10.37 -7.64 18.20
CA GLY A 231 10.52 -6.84 16.99
C GLY A 231 9.24 -6.75 16.14
N LEU A 232 8.13 -7.36 16.58
CA LEU A 232 6.89 -7.36 15.81
C LEU A 232 6.35 -5.94 15.62
N ARG A 233 6.42 -5.08 16.64
CA ARG A 233 6.06 -3.66 16.57
C ARG A 233 6.84 -2.93 15.48
N ILE A 234 8.17 -3.02 15.54
CA ILE A 234 9.02 -2.34 14.56
C ILE A 234 8.87 -2.95 13.17
N PHE A 235 8.63 -4.27 13.10
CA PHE A 235 8.36 -4.96 11.85
C PHE A 235 7.12 -4.41 11.16
N PHE A 236 5.97 -4.31 11.84
CA PHE A 236 4.75 -3.75 11.26
C PHE A 236 4.90 -2.27 10.89
N GLY A 237 5.58 -1.47 11.74
CA GLY A 237 5.86 -0.07 11.44
C GLY A 237 6.73 0.11 10.18
N VAL A 238 7.84 -0.63 10.09
CA VAL A 238 8.75 -0.58 8.92
C VAL A 238 8.06 -1.17 7.68
N PHE A 239 7.28 -2.23 7.83
CA PHE A 239 6.55 -2.84 6.73
C PHE A 239 5.47 -1.90 6.17
N ALA A 240 4.71 -1.23 7.04
CA ALA A 240 3.74 -0.21 6.62
C ALA A 240 4.43 0.97 5.92
N LEU A 241 5.57 1.44 6.44
CA LEU A 241 6.37 2.49 5.82
C LEU A 241 6.91 2.06 4.45
N ALA A 242 7.42 0.83 4.35
CA ALA A 242 7.91 0.24 3.10
C ALA A 242 6.81 0.14 2.06
N TYR A 243 5.63 -0.34 2.46
CA TYR A 243 4.46 -0.42 1.60
C TYR A 243 4.04 0.96 1.09
N ALA A 244 3.84 1.94 2.00
CA ALA A 244 3.46 3.29 1.62
C ALA A 244 4.48 3.92 0.65
N THR A 245 5.77 3.79 0.95
CA THR A 245 6.86 4.32 0.10
C THR A 245 6.91 3.63 -1.26
N ALA A 246 6.71 2.31 -1.32
CA ALA A 246 6.70 1.53 -2.55
C ALA A 246 5.59 1.98 -3.52
N PHE A 247 4.44 2.39 -2.98
CA PHE A 247 3.34 2.89 -3.80
C PHE A 247 3.46 4.38 -4.14
N LEU A 248 3.96 5.21 -3.23
CA LEU A 248 4.15 6.65 -3.46
C LEU A 248 5.25 6.94 -4.49
N ALA A 249 6.35 6.20 -4.46
CA ALA A 249 7.55 6.47 -5.26
C ALA A 249 7.44 6.07 -6.74
N LYS A 250 6.26 5.68 -7.26
CA LYS A 250 6.03 5.23 -8.66
C LYS A 250 7.11 4.26 -9.18
N ARG A 251 7.63 3.40 -8.30
CA ARG A 251 8.74 2.50 -8.59
C ARG A 251 8.33 1.28 -9.41
N VAL A 252 9.30 0.66 -10.07
CA VAL A 252 9.11 -0.60 -10.82
C VAL A 252 8.72 -1.71 -9.82
N TRP A 253 8.00 -2.72 -10.27
CA TRP A 253 7.45 -3.76 -9.38
C TRP A 253 8.51 -4.49 -8.54
N TRP A 254 9.68 -4.79 -9.11
CA TRP A 254 10.76 -5.48 -8.40
C TRP A 254 11.38 -4.63 -7.28
N GLU A 255 11.51 -3.29 -7.48
CA GLU A 255 11.97 -2.37 -6.43
C GLU A 255 10.98 -2.33 -5.26
N ARG A 256 9.67 -2.39 -5.56
CA ARG A 256 8.64 -2.50 -4.53
C ARG A 256 8.80 -3.77 -3.71
N VAL A 257 9.06 -4.91 -4.39
CA VAL A 257 9.30 -6.19 -3.71
C VAL A 257 10.55 -6.13 -2.84
N VAL A 258 11.65 -5.58 -3.35
CA VAL A 258 12.90 -5.42 -2.58
C VAL A 258 12.68 -4.50 -1.38
N LEU A 259 11.99 -3.38 -1.56
CA LEU A 259 11.73 -2.42 -0.48
C LEU A 259 10.86 -3.03 0.64
N ILE A 260 9.81 -3.74 0.25
CA ILE A 260 8.92 -4.43 1.20
C ILE A 260 9.69 -5.59 1.88
N GLY A 261 10.46 -6.37 1.13
CA GLY A 261 11.27 -7.47 1.67
C GLY A 261 12.36 -7.00 2.63
N ALA A 262 12.94 -5.81 2.40
CA ALA A 262 13.94 -5.21 3.28
C ALA A 262 13.39 -4.88 4.68
N ALA A 263 12.08 -4.75 4.85
CA ALA A 263 11.47 -4.52 6.16
C ALA A 263 11.82 -5.63 7.17
N ILE A 264 11.94 -6.89 6.71
CA ILE A 264 12.28 -8.03 7.59
C ILE A 264 13.68 -7.88 8.20
N PRO A 265 14.78 -7.81 7.40
CA PRO A 265 16.12 -7.69 7.97
C PRO A 265 16.31 -6.35 8.72
N ILE A 266 15.69 -5.26 8.28
CA ILE A 266 15.75 -3.98 8.99
C ILE A 266 15.15 -4.10 10.39
N ALA A 267 13.97 -4.69 10.51
CA ALA A 267 13.30 -4.89 11.80
C ALA A 267 14.13 -5.81 12.72
N LEU A 268 14.70 -6.90 12.20
CA LEU A 268 15.54 -7.82 12.97
C LEU A 268 16.82 -7.13 13.48
N ILE A 269 17.52 -6.40 12.63
CA ILE A 269 18.76 -5.69 13.02
C ILE A 269 18.46 -4.60 14.05
N ALA A 270 17.42 -3.80 13.81
CA ALA A 270 17.02 -2.74 14.73
C ALA A 270 16.62 -3.32 16.10
N ASN A 271 15.88 -4.42 16.12
CA ASN A 271 15.49 -5.08 17.36
C ASN A 271 16.68 -5.75 18.08
N ALA A 272 17.56 -6.44 17.36
CA ALA A 272 18.80 -6.98 17.94
C ALA A 272 19.66 -5.88 18.55
N THR A 273 19.77 -4.72 17.90
CA THR A 273 20.48 -3.54 18.47
C THR A 273 19.86 -3.10 19.79
N ARG A 274 18.54 -3.08 19.91
CA ARG A 274 17.85 -2.76 21.16
C ARG A 274 18.21 -3.75 22.27
N ILE A 275 18.13 -5.07 21.98
CA ILE A 275 18.45 -6.12 22.96
C ILE A 275 19.91 -6.01 23.41
N VAL A 276 20.85 -5.83 22.48
CA VAL A 276 22.28 -5.66 22.79
C VAL A 276 22.53 -4.45 23.68
N LEU A 277 21.93 -3.30 23.34
CA LEU A 277 22.06 -2.09 24.15
C LEU A 277 21.48 -2.30 25.55
N THR A 278 20.30 -2.87 25.64
CA THR A 278 19.68 -3.18 26.93
C THR A 278 20.59 -4.11 27.76
N GLY A 279 21.15 -5.17 27.15
CA GLY A 279 22.06 -6.11 27.83
C GLY A 279 23.36 -5.44 28.33
N LEU A 280 23.98 -4.56 27.51
CA LEU A 280 25.20 -3.83 27.90
C LEU A 280 24.97 -2.89 29.09
N PHE A 281 23.82 -2.21 29.11
CA PHE A 281 23.51 -1.28 30.18
C PHE A 281 22.99 -1.95 31.45
N TYR A 282 22.40 -3.15 31.37
CA TYR A 282 21.93 -3.88 32.55
C TYR A 282 23.03 -4.25 33.53
N GLU A 283 24.25 -4.46 33.02
CA GLU A 283 25.41 -4.72 33.88
C GLU A 283 25.86 -3.50 34.72
N TRP A 284 25.56 -2.28 34.24
CA TRP A 284 26.06 -1.04 34.80
C TRP A 284 25.04 -0.30 35.66
N LEU A 285 23.77 -0.72 35.60
CA LEU A 285 22.68 -0.01 36.23
C LEU A 285 21.93 -0.90 37.21
N ASP A 286 22.05 -0.54 38.49
CA ASP A 286 21.30 -1.18 39.59
C ASP A 286 19.95 -0.45 39.78
N GLY A 287 18.89 -1.25 39.92
CA GLY A 287 17.55 -0.78 40.24
C GLY A 287 16.57 -0.79 39.07
N GLU A 288 15.31 -1.09 39.37
CA GLU A 288 14.25 -1.33 38.39
C GLU A 288 13.92 -0.08 37.55
N LYS A 289 13.95 1.12 38.16
CA LYS A 289 13.72 2.38 37.44
C LYS A 289 14.79 2.70 36.41
N ALA A 290 16.06 2.36 36.71
CA ALA A 290 17.16 2.57 35.79
C ALA A 290 17.07 1.60 34.61
N ARG A 291 16.70 0.34 34.87
CA ARG A 291 16.45 -0.67 33.82
C ARG A 291 15.29 -0.29 32.90
N GLN A 292 14.20 0.23 33.45
CA GLN A 292 13.07 0.69 32.65
C GLN A 292 13.48 1.89 31.77
N LEU A 293 14.24 2.85 32.30
CA LEU A 293 14.72 3.99 31.52
C LEU A 293 15.59 3.54 30.35
N VAL A 294 16.51 2.60 30.59
CA VAL A 294 17.37 2.04 29.52
C VAL A 294 16.53 1.33 28.45
N HIS A 295 15.57 0.55 28.89
CA HIS A 295 14.66 -0.13 27.96
C HIS A 295 13.92 0.86 27.05
N ASP A 296 13.43 1.97 27.58
CA ASP A 296 12.71 2.99 26.82
C ASP A 296 13.66 3.73 25.86
N TRP A 297 14.85 4.14 26.32
CA TRP A 297 15.87 4.78 25.49
C TRP A 297 16.37 3.86 24.36
N ALA A 298 16.61 2.59 24.65
CA ALA A 298 16.97 1.59 23.65
C ALA A 298 15.86 1.41 22.61
N GLY A 299 14.59 1.57 23.00
CA GLY A 299 13.45 1.58 22.09
C GLY A 299 13.45 2.76 21.12
N TYR A 300 13.71 3.98 21.61
CA TYR A 300 13.84 5.16 20.73
C TYR A 300 15.04 5.04 19.78
N PHE A 301 16.18 4.53 20.30
CA PHE A 301 17.37 4.30 19.48
C PHE A 301 17.10 3.28 18.36
N MET A 302 16.38 2.21 18.66
CA MET A 302 15.92 1.20 17.68
C MET A 302 15.16 1.84 16.50
N ILE A 303 14.27 2.80 16.79
CA ILE A 303 13.51 3.51 15.75
C ILE A 303 14.48 4.31 14.85
N GLY A 304 15.45 4.99 15.44
CA GLY A 304 16.49 5.72 14.71
C GLY A 304 17.32 4.80 13.79
N VAL A 305 17.72 3.63 14.29
CA VAL A 305 18.43 2.60 13.50
C VAL A 305 17.57 2.10 12.35
N ALA A 306 16.31 1.76 12.61
CA ALA A 306 15.37 1.29 11.58
C ALA A 306 15.15 2.35 10.49
N ALA A 307 14.94 3.61 10.88
CA ALA A 307 14.78 4.72 9.93
C ALA A 307 16.03 4.95 9.09
N SER A 308 17.22 4.85 9.71
CA SER A 308 18.51 4.99 9.02
C SER A 308 18.73 3.86 8.00
N LEU A 309 18.52 2.62 8.40
CA LEU A 309 18.66 1.45 7.51
C LEU A 309 17.65 1.52 6.35
N PHE A 310 16.41 1.92 6.64
CA PHE A 310 15.39 2.10 5.60
C PHE A 310 15.77 3.23 4.65
N GLY A 311 16.25 4.36 5.16
CA GLY A 311 16.76 5.48 4.37
C GLY A 311 17.94 5.09 3.48
N LEU A 312 18.89 4.31 4.01
CA LEU A 312 20.01 3.75 3.25
C LEU A 312 19.54 2.82 2.13
N THR A 313 18.55 1.97 2.41
CA THR A 313 17.94 1.10 1.39
C THR A 313 17.32 1.92 0.27
N LEU A 314 16.59 3.00 0.60
CA LEU A 314 16.02 3.90 -0.39
C LEU A 314 17.09 4.63 -1.21
N LEU A 315 18.15 5.12 -0.57
CA LEU A 315 19.27 5.77 -1.25
C LEU A 315 20.00 4.81 -2.19
N TYR A 316 20.20 3.57 -1.74
CA TYR A 316 20.81 2.52 -2.56
C TYR A 316 19.98 2.21 -3.79
N LEU A 317 18.65 2.01 -3.63
CA LEU A 317 17.75 1.78 -4.75
C LEU A 317 17.70 2.96 -5.73
N ARG A 318 17.75 4.22 -5.23
CA ARG A 318 17.82 5.41 -6.10
C ARG A 318 19.10 5.48 -6.92
N ARG A 319 20.23 5.02 -6.38
CA ARG A 319 21.50 4.98 -7.11
C ARG A 319 21.54 3.87 -8.15
N LEU A 320 20.89 2.72 -7.89
CA LEU A 320 20.84 1.60 -8.83
C LEU A 320 19.92 1.90 -10.03
N VAL A 321 18.81 2.58 -9.81
CA VAL A 321 17.82 2.89 -10.85
C VAL A 321 17.44 4.37 -10.74
N PRO A 322 18.10 5.26 -11.49
CA PRO A 322 17.73 6.66 -11.57
C PRO A 322 16.28 6.81 -12.06
N ASP A 323 15.53 7.70 -11.41
CA ASP A 323 14.07 7.88 -11.59
C ASP A 323 13.63 8.15 -13.06
N GLY A 324 14.55 8.56 -13.95
CA GLY A 324 14.29 8.78 -15.37
C GLY A 324 14.17 7.52 -16.24
N GLU A 325 14.89 6.44 -15.92
CA GLU A 325 14.87 5.21 -16.73
C GLU A 325 13.65 4.30 -16.45
N SER A 326 13.01 4.44 -15.31
CA SER A 326 11.88 3.60 -14.92
C SER A 326 10.60 3.94 -15.70
N VAL A 327 10.44 5.19 -16.14
CA VAL A 327 9.26 5.66 -16.87
C VAL A 327 9.31 5.25 -18.35
N ASP A 328 10.48 5.31 -18.98
CA ASP A 328 10.65 4.98 -20.40
C ASP A 328 10.52 3.47 -20.67
N ARG A 329 10.97 2.61 -19.76
CA ARG A 329 10.82 1.15 -19.93
C ARG A 329 9.37 0.66 -19.83
N VAL A 330 8.51 1.38 -19.13
CA VAL A 330 7.06 1.08 -19.08
C VAL A 330 6.37 1.57 -20.34
N ALA A 331 6.82 2.67 -20.93
CA ALA A 331 6.30 3.19 -22.20
C ALA A 331 6.66 2.26 -23.39
N LEU A 332 7.89 1.74 -23.44
CA LEU A 332 8.35 0.82 -24.48
C LEU A 332 7.70 -0.58 -24.43
N ARG A 333 7.10 -0.99 -23.31
CA ARG A 333 6.32 -2.23 -23.23
C ARG A 333 4.85 -2.08 -23.64
N ARG A 334 4.40 -0.85 -23.87
CA ARG A 334 3.02 -0.54 -24.32
C ARG A 334 2.94 -0.11 -25.77
N ALA A 335 4.06 0.09 -26.45
CA ALA A 335 4.19 0.26 -27.89
C ALA A 335 4.50 -1.09 -28.56
#